data_acec1d625018f60b2fa2e4f7039971cd
#
_entry.id   acec1d625018f60b2fa2e4f7039971cd
#
_cell.length_a   1.000
_cell.length_b   1.000
_cell.length_c   1.000
_cell.angle_alpha   90.00
_cell.angle_beta   90.00
_cell.angle_gamma   90.00
#
_symmetry.space_group_name_H-M   'P 1'
#
loop_
_entity.id
_entity.type
_entity.pdbx_description
1 polymer ?
#
loop_
_entity_poly.entity_id
_entity_poly.type
_entity_poly.pdbx_seq_one_letter_code
_entity_poly.pdbx_strand_id
1 'polypeptide(L)'
;KLREHPLSFGTATLAKSIHSKEILSYSERVIAALNYTGICEIEFLKDPRDSTYKLIEINPRTWLWVGLAKSCGINYAKIAYDYVNNIPIDFPKEYKKDKYWFNPFTYWIYSIKGLLVNKLSFRLFFKTLFIQKDNALFVRGDSKPGFMYLLNIFKIYKNR
;
A
#
# COMPACT_ATOMS: atom_id res chain seq x y z
N LYS A 1 -5.83 -0.06 3.73
CA LYS A 1 -6.26 0.45 2.42
C LYS A 1 -7.45 1.40 2.64
N LEU A 2 -7.54 2.50 1.87
CA LEU A 2 -8.69 3.43 1.90
C LEU A 2 -9.58 3.27 0.66
N ARG A 3 -9.00 2.85 -0.45
CA ARG A 3 -9.69 2.51 -1.70
C ARG A 3 -8.99 1.37 -2.40
N GLU A 4 -9.79 0.57 -3.09
CA GLU A 4 -9.35 -0.66 -3.73
C GLU A 4 -9.85 -0.75 -5.17
N HIS A 5 -9.22 -1.62 -5.92
CA HIS A 5 -9.53 -1.99 -7.29
C HIS A 5 -9.33 -3.52 -7.46
N PRO A 6 -10.35 -4.28 -7.80
CA PRO A 6 -11.79 -3.92 -7.92
C PRO A 6 -12.39 -3.39 -6.61
N LEU A 7 -13.56 -2.72 -6.72
CA LEU A 7 -14.26 -2.16 -5.57
C LEU A 7 -14.65 -3.26 -4.58
N SER A 8 -14.34 -3.03 -3.31
CA SER A 8 -14.65 -3.88 -2.15
C SER A 8 -13.78 -5.12 -1.98
N PHE A 9 -12.90 -5.44 -2.94
CA PHE A 9 -11.93 -6.53 -2.80
C PHE A 9 -10.83 -6.40 -3.83
N GLY A 10 -9.62 -6.03 -3.42
CA GLY A 10 -8.55 -5.90 -4.38
C GLY A 10 -7.33 -5.13 -3.89
N THR A 11 -6.53 -4.67 -4.86
CA THR A 11 -5.30 -3.94 -4.59
C THR A 11 -5.57 -2.47 -4.25
N ALA A 12 -4.72 -1.86 -3.43
CA ALA A 12 -4.91 -0.47 -3.03
C ALA A 12 -4.77 0.50 -4.22
N THR A 13 -5.71 1.43 -4.34
CA THR A 13 -5.61 2.62 -5.20
C THR A 13 -5.31 3.87 -4.40
N LEU A 14 -5.67 3.86 -3.10
CA LEU A 14 -5.33 4.84 -2.09
C LEU A 14 -5.03 4.13 -0.79
N ALA A 15 -3.85 4.35 -0.23
CA ALA A 15 -3.42 3.81 1.06
C ALA A 15 -3.00 4.93 2.01
N LYS A 16 -3.14 4.68 3.31
CA LYS A 16 -2.73 5.59 4.39
C LYS A 16 -1.93 4.82 5.43
N SER A 17 -0.83 5.40 5.91
CA SER A 17 -0.08 4.84 7.04
C SER A 17 -0.79 5.13 8.36
N ILE A 18 -0.95 4.11 9.16
CA ILE A 18 -1.51 4.17 10.51
C ILE A 18 -0.62 3.40 11.48
N HIS A 19 -0.83 3.60 12.77
CA HIS A 19 -0.23 2.76 13.80
C HIS A 19 -1.34 1.94 14.49
N SER A 20 -1.15 0.64 14.56
CA SER A 20 -2.04 -0.27 15.29
C SER A 20 -1.19 -1.27 16.08
N LYS A 21 -1.21 -1.14 17.40
CA LYS A 21 -0.50 -2.07 18.29
C LYS A 21 -1.02 -3.50 18.16
N GLU A 22 -2.32 -3.65 17.94
CA GLU A 22 -2.97 -4.95 17.78
C GLU A 22 -2.50 -5.67 16.51
N ILE A 23 -2.53 -4.97 15.34
CA ILE A 23 -2.04 -5.55 14.08
C ILE A 23 -0.54 -5.87 14.17
N LEU A 24 0.25 -5.00 14.81
CA LEU A 24 1.68 -5.24 15.00
C LEU A 24 1.90 -6.53 15.80
N SER A 25 1.24 -6.67 16.94
CA SER A 25 1.35 -7.87 17.78
C SER A 25 0.93 -9.15 17.04
N TYR A 26 -0.14 -9.10 16.26
CA TYR A 26 -0.56 -10.25 15.43
C TYR A 26 0.48 -10.57 14.35
N SER A 27 1.06 -9.56 13.70
CA SER A 27 2.09 -9.74 12.70
C SER A 27 3.37 -10.37 13.29
N GLU A 28 3.82 -9.90 14.44
CA GLU A 28 4.98 -10.47 15.16
C GLU A 28 4.76 -11.94 15.50
N ARG A 29 3.58 -12.31 15.99
CA ARG A 29 3.23 -13.70 16.28
C ARG A 29 3.23 -14.58 15.04
N VAL A 30 2.70 -14.07 13.92
CA VAL A 30 2.70 -14.79 12.63
C VAL A 30 4.12 -15.01 12.13
N ILE A 31 4.95 -13.98 12.14
CA ILE A 31 6.36 -14.07 11.69
C ILE A 31 7.14 -15.07 12.55
N ALA A 32 6.97 -14.99 13.88
CA ALA A 32 7.63 -15.90 14.81
C ALA A 32 7.19 -17.37 14.61
N ALA A 33 5.88 -17.62 14.45
CA ALA A 33 5.35 -18.96 14.23
C ALA A 33 5.83 -19.59 12.91
N LEU A 34 6.09 -18.77 11.88
CA LEU A 34 6.59 -19.22 10.58
C LEU A 34 8.12 -19.29 10.54
N ASN A 35 8.83 -18.81 11.57
CA ASN A 35 10.28 -18.62 11.56
C ASN A 35 10.75 -17.91 10.29
N TYR A 36 10.00 -16.87 9.84
CA TYR A 36 10.22 -16.22 8.57
C TYR A 36 11.24 -15.08 8.68
N THR A 37 12.17 -15.04 7.73
CA THR A 37 13.11 -13.94 7.54
C THR A 37 12.96 -13.37 6.14
N GLY A 38 12.80 -12.07 6.04
CA GLY A 38 12.68 -11.39 4.75
C GLY A 38 11.59 -10.32 4.73
N ILE A 39 11.40 -9.72 3.55
CA ILE A 39 10.34 -8.73 3.32
C ILE A 39 9.05 -9.44 2.99
N CYS A 40 7.99 -9.15 3.74
CA CYS A 40 6.65 -9.66 3.45
C CYS A 40 5.58 -8.59 3.68
N GLU A 41 4.41 -8.82 3.11
CA GLU A 41 3.17 -8.14 3.44
C GLU A 41 2.26 -9.12 4.15
N ILE A 42 1.69 -8.71 5.28
CA ILE A 42 0.67 -9.48 6.00
C ILE A 42 -0.62 -8.69 5.95
N GLU A 43 -1.64 -9.23 5.29
CA GLU A 43 -2.93 -8.57 5.16
C GLU A 43 -3.91 -9.05 6.23
N PHE A 44 -4.51 -8.09 6.94
CA PHE A 44 -5.60 -8.31 7.89
C PHE A 44 -6.85 -7.58 7.45
N LEU A 45 -8.00 -8.19 7.69
CA LEU A 45 -9.30 -7.57 7.54
C LEU A 45 -9.98 -7.50 8.90
N LYS A 46 -10.50 -6.32 9.24
CA LYS A 46 -11.32 -6.16 10.45
C LYS A 46 -12.72 -6.71 10.16
N ASP A 47 -13.11 -7.76 10.87
CA ASP A 47 -14.44 -8.34 10.77
C ASP A 47 -15.48 -7.41 11.42
N PRO A 48 -16.49 -6.92 10.69
CA PRO A 48 -17.49 -5.99 11.26
C PRO A 48 -18.42 -6.65 12.30
N ARG A 49 -18.49 -7.98 12.33
CA ARG A 49 -19.36 -8.73 13.23
C ARG A 49 -18.84 -8.78 14.66
N ASP A 50 -17.52 -8.94 14.82
CA ASP A 50 -16.86 -9.09 16.12
C ASP A 50 -15.76 -8.05 16.37
N SER A 51 -15.54 -7.17 15.41
CA SER A 51 -14.47 -6.13 15.42
C SER A 51 -13.06 -6.66 15.57
N THR A 52 -12.82 -7.95 15.38
CA THR A 52 -11.49 -8.56 15.42
C THR A 52 -10.80 -8.52 14.06
N TYR A 53 -9.47 -8.57 14.06
CA TYR A 53 -8.69 -8.69 12.83
C TYR A 53 -8.51 -10.14 12.45
N LYS A 54 -8.87 -10.49 11.23
CA LYS A 54 -8.65 -11.81 10.63
C LYS A 54 -7.48 -11.74 9.67
N LEU A 55 -6.56 -12.67 9.77
CA LEU A 55 -5.48 -12.84 8.79
C LEU A 55 -6.09 -13.29 7.46
N ILE A 56 -5.78 -12.60 6.40
CA ILE A 56 -6.27 -12.89 5.04
C ILE A 56 -5.18 -13.53 4.21
N GLU A 57 -4.00 -12.90 4.15
CA GLU A 57 -2.94 -13.30 3.24
C GLU A 57 -1.56 -12.92 3.77
N ILE A 58 -0.56 -13.73 3.43
CA ILE A 58 0.84 -13.43 3.65
C ILE A 58 1.55 -13.49 2.29
N ASN A 59 2.08 -12.36 1.86
CA ASN A 59 2.82 -12.22 0.63
C ASN A 59 4.32 -12.12 0.93
N PRO A 60 5.16 -13.16 0.69
CA PRO A 60 6.59 -13.14 0.94
C PRO A 60 7.34 -12.34 -0.14
N ARG A 61 6.93 -11.13 -0.38
CA ARG A 61 7.46 -10.20 -1.40
C ARG A 61 7.06 -8.77 -1.06
N THR A 62 7.62 -7.81 -1.79
CA THR A 62 7.12 -6.43 -1.78
C THR A 62 5.72 -6.34 -2.42
N TRP A 63 4.98 -5.33 -2.07
CA TRP A 63 3.61 -5.08 -2.53
C TRP A 63 3.51 -3.77 -3.34
N LEU A 64 2.38 -3.57 -4.02
CA LEU A 64 2.21 -2.47 -4.97
C LEU A 64 2.45 -1.08 -4.34
N TRP A 65 2.01 -0.88 -3.10
CA TRP A 65 2.15 0.41 -2.39
C TRP A 65 3.34 0.46 -1.43
N VAL A 66 4.39 -0.34 -1.66
CA VAL A 66 5.63 -0.32 -0.86
C VAL A 66 6.29 1.06 -0.81
N GLY A 67 6.05 1.92 -1.82
CA GLY A 67 6.48 3.31 -1.83
C GLY A 67 5.94 4.13 -0.66
N LEU A 68 4.78 3.77 -0.10
CA LEU A 68 4.27 4.39 1.13
C LEU A 68 5.22 4.20 2.31
N ALA A 69 5.83 3.02 2.43
CA ALA A 69 6.80 2.75 3.50
C ALA A 69 8.02 3.68 3.40
N LYS A 70 8.54 3.92 2.18
CA LYS A 70 9.62 4.89 1.95
C LYS A 70 9.23 6.29 2.42
N SER A 71 8.03 6.75 2.12
CA SER A 71 7.50 8.04 2.57
C SER A 71 7.33 8.12 4.10
N CYS A 72 7.14 6.97 4.73
CA CYS A 72 7.11 6.85 6.20
C CYS A 72 8.49 6.78 6.86
N GLY A 73 9.57 6.70 6.07
CA GLY A 73 10.95 6.61 6.55
C GLY A 73 11.55 5.19 6.49
N ILE A 74 10.81 4.21 5.93
CA ILE A 74 11.28 2.81 5.82
C ILE A 74 11.61 2.51 4.36
N ASN A 75 12.90 2.42 4.04
CA ASN A 75 13.36 2.11 2.69
C ASN A 75 13.66 0.62 2.53
N TYR A 76 12.67 -0.17 2.16
CA TYR A 76 12.81 -1.62 1.97
C TYR A 76 13.83 -2.00 0.90
N ALA A 77 13.99 -1.20 -0.16
CA ALA A 77 14.99 -1.47 -1.19
C ALA A 77 16.42 -1.36 -0.62
N LYS A 78 16.66 -0.32 0.22
CA LYS A 78 17.95 -0.19 0.91
C LYS A 78 18.17 -1.31 1.91
N ILE A 79 17.17 -1.66 2.71
CA ILE A 79 17.24 -2.77 3.68
C ILE A 79 17.59 -4.08 2.97
N ALA A 80 16.93 -4.38 1.85
CA ALA A 80 17.22 -5.59 1.07
C ALA A 80 18.63 -5.57 0.49
N TYR A 81 19.08 -4.44 -0.04
CA TYR A 81 20.44 -4.28 -0.57
C TYR A 81 21.49 -4.48 0.53
N ASP A 82 21.32 -3.84 1.69
CA ASP A 82 22.22 -3.95 2.82
C ASP A 82 22.29 -5.41 3.32
N TYR A 83 21.15 -6.09 3.41
CA TYR A 83 21.05 -7.48 3.84
C TYR A 83 21.85 -8.42 2.92
N VAL A 84 21.65 -8.32 1.60
CA VAL A 84 22.34 -9.20 0.63
C VAL A 84 23.85 -8.95 0.58
N ASN A 85 24.28 -7.71 0.86
CA ASN A 85 25.69 -7.34 0.87
C ASN A 85 26.36 -7.45 2.24
N ASN A 86 25.68 -8.02 3.25
CA ASN A 86 26.16 -8.13 4.62
C ASN A 86 26.57 -6.79 5.24
N ILE A 87 25.90 -5.70 4.84
CA ILE A 87 26.06 -4.38 5.41
C ILE A 87 25.18 -4.30 6.66
N PRO A 88 25.67 -3.77 7.80
CA PRO A 88 24.85 -3.60 9.00
C PRO A 88 23.61 -2.76 8.72
N ILE A 89 22.43 -3.29 9.10
CA ILE A 89 21.15 -2.63 8.88
C ILE A 89 20.76 -1.85 10.14
N ASP A 90 20.58 -0.54 9.97
CA ASP A 90 19.94 0.29 10.99
C ASP A 90 18.41 0.27 10.76
N PHE A 91 17.73 -0.56 11.54
CA PHE A 91 16.27 -0.67 11.44
C PHE A 91 15.60 0.56 12.08
N PRO A 92 14.73 1.26 11.36
CA PRO A 92 14.02 2.41 11.90
C PRO A 92 13.10 1.96 13.06
N LYS A 93 13.28 2.58 14.22
CA LYS A 93 12.47 2.28 15.44
C LYS A 93 11.04 2.82 15.33
N GLU A 94 10.84 3.85 14.52
CA GLU A 94 9.56 4.51 14.33
C GLU A 94 9.34 4.83 12.85
N TYR A 95 8.08 5.00 12.48
CA TYR A 95 7.69 5.44 11.14
C TYR A 95 6.64 6.55 11.19
N LYS A 96 6.61 7.36 10.13
CA LYS A 96 5.67 8.49 10.01
C LYS A 96 4.26 7.98 9.75
N LYS A 97 3.31 8.45 10.56
CA LYS A 97 1.87 8.23 10.39
C LYS A 97 1.25 9.26 9.44
N ASP A 98 0.02 9.00 9.05
CA ASP A 98 -0.82 9.92 8.26
C ASP A 98 -0.20 10.32 6.91
N LYS A 99 0.72 9.48 6.39
CA LYS A 99 1.18 9.58 5.01
C LYS A 99 0.20 8.86 4.10
N TYR A 100 0.03 9.42 2.89
CA TYR A 100 -0.88 8.88 1.89
C TYR A 100 -0.12 8.55 0.62
N TRP A 101 -0.47 7.45 0.01
CA TRP A 101 0.02 6.99 -1.28
C TRP A 101 -1.15 6.70 -2.20
N PHE A 102 -1.03 7.02 -3.48
CA PHE A 102 -2.05 6.72 -4.47
C PHE A 102 -1.46 6.35 -5.83
N ASN A 103 -2.18 5.49 -6.55
CA ASN A 103 -1.94 5.27 -7.97
C ASN A 103 -2.89 6.22 -8.74
N PRO A 104 -2.39 7.23 -9.46
CA PRO A 104 -3.23 8.28 -10.04
C PRO A 104 -4.29 7.75 -10.99
N PHE A 105 -3.97 6.75 -11.83
CA PHE A 105 -4.92 6.22 -12.81
C PHE A 105 -6.03 5.43 -12.15
N THR A 106 -5.69 4.44 -11.37
CA THR A 106 -6.69 3.61 -10.70
C THR A 106 -7.48 4.42 -9.66
N TYR A 107 -6.84 5.38 -8.99
CA TYR A 107 -7.51 6.27 -8.05
C TYR A 107 -8.65 7.04 -8.70
N TRP A 108 -8.43 7.71 -9.85
CA TRP A 108 -9.46 8.48 -10.52
C TRP A 108 -10.56 7.61 -11.10
N ILE A 109 -10.20 6.58 -11.86
CA ILE A 109 -11.16 5.66 -12.49
C ILE A 109 -12.08 5.03 -11.44
N TYR A 110 -11.51 4.45 -10.37
CA TYR A 110 -12.30 3.75 -9.36
C TYR A 110 -12.95 4.67 -8.33
N SER A 111 -12.49 5.92 -8.19
CA SER A 111 -13.22 6.92 -7.42
C SER A 111 -14.51 7.34 -8.13
N ILE A 112 -14.43 7.64 -9.42
CA ILE A 112 -15.61 7.98 -10.22
C ILE A 112 -16.59 6.80 -10.25
N LYS A 113 -16.10 5.59 -10.57
CA LYS A 113 -16.91 4.38 -10.55
C LYS A 113 -17.56 4.15 -9.17
N GLY A 114 -16.81 4.34 -8.09
CA GLY A 114 -17.33 4.19 -6.72
C GLY A 114 -18.44 5.20 -6.37
N LEU A 115 -18.36 6.43 -6.88
CA LEU A 115 -19.42 7.42 -6.76
C LEU A 115 -20.69 7.01 -7.53
N LEU A 116 -20.52 6.55 -8.79
CA LEU A 116 -21.63 6.14 -9.65
C LEU A 116 -22.40 4.94 -9.11
N VAL A 117 -21.73 4.00 -8.44
CA VAL A 117 -22.36 2.81 -7.84
C VAL A 117 -22.66 2.96 -6.35
N ASN A 118 -22.65 4.18 -5.81
CA ASN A 118 -22.91 4.50 -4.41
C ASN A 118 -22.04 3.76 -3.36
N LYS A 119 -20.86 3.26 -3.78
CA LYS A 119 -19.88 2.63 -2.88
C LYS A 119 -18.85 3.62 -2.30
N LEU A 120 -18.88 4.88 -2.75
CA LEU A 120 -18.04 5.95 -2.26
C LEU A 120 -18.89 7.20 -2.01
N SER A 121 -18.83 7.75 -0.80
CA SER A 121 -19.52 9.01 -0.50
C SER A 121 -18.81 10.22 -1.10
N PHE A 122 -19.58 11.21 -1.57
CA PHE A 122 -19.03 12.49 -2.07
C PHE A 122 -18.16 13.17 -1.01
N ARG A 123 -18.57 13.15 0.25
CA ARG A 123 -17.79 13.73 1.37
C ARG A 123 -16.39 13.11 1.47
N LEU A 124 -16.28 11.79 1.38
CA LEU A 124 -14.99 11.09 1.43
C LEU A 124 -14.17 11.36 0.18
N PHE A 125 -14.81 11.43 -0.98
CA PHE A 125 -14.14 11.77 -2.23
C PHE A 125 -13.49 13.15 -2.14
N PHE A 126 -14.25 14.20 -1.82
CA PHE A 126 -13.73 15.57 -1.67
C PHE A 126 -12.66 15.67 -0.58
N LYS A 127 -12.86 15.05 0.56
CA LYS A 127 -11.85 15.02 1.63
C LYS A 127 -10.50 14.49 1.11
N THR A 128 -10.50 13.46 0.28
CA THR A 128 -9.26 12.85 -0.21
C THR A 128 -8.64 13.58 -1.40
N LEU A 129 -9.34 14.54 -2.06
CA LEU A 129 -8.77 15.35 -3.14
C LEU A 129 -7.64 16.25 -2.66
N PHE A 130 -7.84 16.92 -1.54
CA PHE A 130 -6.96 17.97 -1.03
C PHE A 130 -5.86 17.46 -0.08
N ILE A 131 -5.83 16.15 0.22
CA ILE A 131 -4.78 15.56 1.02
C ILE A 131 -3.51 15.40 0.18
N GLN A 132 -2.36 15.81 0.72
CA GLN A 132 -1.06 15.53 0.12
C GLN A 132 -0.82 14.02 0.05
N LYS A 133 -0.54 13.51 -1.15
CA LYS A 133 -0.35 12.09 -1.44
C LYS A 133 0.93 11.86 -2.23
N ASP A 134 1.65 10.82 -1.87
CA ASP A 134 2.79 10.35 -2.66
C ASP A 134 2.28 9.61 -3.90
N ASN A 135 2.80 9.98 -5.06
CA ASN A 135 2.40 9.43 -6.34
C ASN A 135 3.16 8.12 -6.62
N ALA A 136 2.42 7.07 -6.99
CA ALA A 136 3.00 5.76 -7.29
C ALA A 136 3.87 5.74 -8.56
N LEU A 137 3.60 6.62 -9.52
CA LEU A 137 4.13 6.55 -10.88
C LEU A 137 5.06 7.71 -11.22
N PHE A 138 4.81 8.90 -10.64
CA PHE A 138 5.58 10.10 -10.89
C PHE A 138 6.32 10.50 -9.63
N VAL A 139 7.61 10.18 -9.58
CA VAL A 139 8.49 10.52 -8.47
C VAL A 139 9.43 11.64 -8.91
N ARG A 140 9.71 12.59 -8.00
CA ARG A 140 10.65 13.68 -8.28
C ARG A 140 12.03 13.12 -8.62
N GLY A 141 12.53 13.47 -9.81
CA GLY A 141 13.80 12.99 -10.34
C GLY A 141 13.71 11.71 -11.19
N ASP A 142 12.57 11.00 -11.17
CA ASP A 142 12.32 9.83 -12.04
C ASP A 142 10.84 9.75 -12.46
N SER A 143 10.51 10.42 -13.56
CA SER A 143 9.16 10.38 -14.16
C SER A 143 9.01 9.35 -15.29
N LYS A 144 10.11 8.75 -15.74
CA LYS A 144 10.12 7.80 -16.87
C LYS A 144 9.17 6.61 -16.66
N PRO A 145 9.11 5.97 -15.47
CA PRO A 145 8.16 4.89 -15.23
C PRO A 145 6.71 5.30 -15.42
N GLY A 146 6.36 6.53 -15.01
CA GLY A 146 5.00 7.07 -15.18
C GLY A 146 4.63 7.25 -16.65
N PHE A 147 5.51 7.80 -17.48
CA PHE A 147 5.29 7.91 -18.91
C PHE A 147 5.21 6.54 -19.61
N MET A 148 6.08 5.61 -19.25
CA MET A 148 6.05 4.25 -19.79
C MET A 148 4.77 3.51 -19.39
N TYR A 149 4.25 3.74 -18.18
CA TYR A 149 2.96 3.22 -17.76
C TYR A 149 1.82 3.76 -18.63
N LEU A 150 1.81 5.08 -18.92
CA LEU A 150 0.83 5.72 -19.79
C LEU A 150 0.82 5.10 -21.19
N LEU A 151 2.00 4.96 -21.80
CA LEU A 151 2.14 4.40 -23.14
C LEU A 151 1.66 2.93 -23.23
N ASN A 152 1.79 2.19 -22.15
CA ASN A 152 1.43 0.78 -22.10
C ASN A 152 0.08 0.51 -21.42
N ILE A 153 -0.68 1.53 -21.04
CA ILE A 153 -1.89 1.37 -20.24
C ILE A 153 -2.90 0.43 -20.89
N PHE A 154 -3.14 0.56 -22.19
CA PHE A 154 -4.05 -0.32 -22.94
C PHE A 154 -3.56 -1.78 -22.96
N LYS A 155 -2.26 -2.00 -23.11
CA LYS A 155 -1.67 -3.34 -23.09
C LYS A 155 -1.77 -3.98 -21.70
N ILE A 156 -1.54 -3.21 -20.66
CA ILE A 156 -1.64 -3.65 -19.26
C ILE A 156 -3.07 -4.07 -18.90
N TYR A 157 -4.09 -3.30 -19.37
CA TYR A 157 -5.49 -3.61 -19.07
C TYR A 157 -6.09 -4.69 -19.98
N LYS A 158 -5.56 -4.89 -21.19
CA LYS A 158 -6.02 -5.97 -22.08
C LYS A 158 -5.56 -7.35 -21.61
N ASN A 159 -4.45 -7.44 -20.89
CA ASN A 159 -3.83 -8.69 -20.44
C ASN A 159 -4.16 -9.05 -18.98
N ARG A 160 -5.12 -8.37 -18.34
CA ARG A 160 -5.67 -8.65 -17.01
C ARG A 160 -7.13 -9.07 -17.12
#